data_091f37bcd56fd96e1472f9df0578b01e
#
_entry.id   091f37bcd56fd96e1472f9df0578b01e
#
_cell.length_a   1.000
_cell.length_b   1.000
_cell.length_c   1.000
_cell.angle_alpha   90.00
_cell.angle_beta   90.00
_cell.angle_gamma   90.00
#
_symmetry.space_group_name_H-M   'P 1'
#
loop_
_entity.id
_entity.type
_entity.pdbx_description
1 polymer ?
#
loop_
_entity_poly.entity_id
_entity_poly.type
_entity_poly.pdbx_seq_one_letter_code
_entity_poly.pdbx_strand_id
1 'polypeptide(L)'
;MNYPPLKITFLGSGTSAGVPMIACDCEVCTSTDKKDTRLRPSIMVQSPATTIVVDTTPDFRYQMLREKVKKLDAVLFTHSHKDHIAGLDDVRAFNFFYKPVMEIYSSSLTEVAIKREFPYVFTEEKYPGVPVINLNTITNEPFMIGDIPIQPIMVWHLKMQVFGFRFGKFTYITDANQIEESEREKIKGSQVLVLNALRKQHHISHFTLAEAIDVVQELKIPRAYFTHISHQLGRHQEIETELPDGIYLAYDGLVLEFS
;
A
#
# COMPACT_ATOMS: atom_id res chain seq x y z
N MET A 1 -19.66 9.72 -12.06
CA MET A 1 -18.51 9.42 -12.95
C MET A 1 -18.48 7.92 -13.16
N ASN A 2 -18.35 7.46 -14.40
CA ASN A 2 -18.11 6.04 -14.68
C ASN A 2 -16.62 5.77 -14.46
N TYR A 3 -16.30 4.98 -13.45
CA TYR A 3 -14.94 4.49 -13.22
C TYR A 3 -14.72 3.24 -14.07
N PRO A 4 -13.49 2.97 -14.54
CA PRO A 4 -13.20 1.70 -15.19
C PRO A 4 -13.37 0.56 -14.16
N PRO A 5 -13.67 -0.66 -14.62
CA PRO A 5 -13.62 -1.81 -13.74
C PRO A 5 -12.21 -1.96 -13.18
N LEU A 6 -12.10 -2.20 -11.87
CA LEU A 6 -10.82 -2.29 -11.16
C LEU A 6 -10.66 -3.66 -10.53
N LYS A 7 -9.45 -4.20 -10.64
CA LYS A 7 -8.98 -5.35 -9.88
C LYS A 7 -7.89 -4.89 -8.91
N ILE A 8 -8.08 -5.15 -7.63
CA ILE A 8 -7.12 -4.82 -6.57
C ILE A 8 -6.54 -6.11 -6.05
N THR A 9 -5.22 -6.24 -6.07
CA THR A 9 -4.50 -7.39 -5.50
C THR A 9 -3.63 -6.92 -4.35
N PHE A 10 -3.76 -7.54 -3.18
CA PHE A 10 -2.89 -7.28 -2.04
C PHE A 10 -1.55 -7.98 -2.25
N LEU A 11 -0.51 -7.22 -2.48
CA LEU A 11 0.85 -7.72 -2.69
C LEU A 11 1.55 -8.04 -1.37
N GLY A 12 1.17 -7.34 -0.31
CA GLY A 12 1.62 -7.57 1.04
C GLY A 12 0.66 -6.91 2.03
N SER A 13 0.51 -7.49 3.20
CA SER A 13 -0.43 -7.07 4.24
C SER A 13 0.21 -6.91 5.63
N GLY A 14 1.52 -7.17 5.74
CA GLY A 14 2.27 -7.09 6.98
C GLY A 14 2.84 -5.71 7.25
N THR A 15 3.32 -5.52 8.48
CA THR A 15 4.04 -4.34 8.95
C THR A 15 5.47 -4.27 8.40
N SER A 16 6.21 -3.23 8.74
CA SER A 16 7.59 -2.95 8.29
C SER A 16 8.58 -4.11 8.48
N ALA A 17 8.41 -4.92 9.53
CA ALA A 17 9.23 -6.11 9.76
C ALA A 17 8.81 -7.34 8.93
N GLY A 18 7.60 -7.31 8.34
CA GLY A 18 6.95 -8.51 7.80
C GLY A 18 6.51 -9.49 8.89
N VAL A 19 5.82 -10.55 8.49
CA VAL A 19 5.46 -11.69 9.37
C VAL A 19 5.75 -12.97 8.60
N PRO A 20 6.53 -13.92 9.15
CA PRO A 20 7.19 -13.90 10.45
C PRO A 20 8.27 -12.83 10.58
N MET A 21 8.45 -12.32 11.78
CA MET A 21 9.53 -11.41 12.11
C MET A 21 10.82 -12.21 12.36
N ILE A 22 11.97 -11.71 11.89
CA ILE A 22 13.27 -12.35 12.07
C ILE A 22 13.54 -12.59 13.57
N ALA A 23 13.98 -13.79 13.91
CA ALA A 23 14.32 -14.24 15.27
C ALA A 23 13.12 -14.22 16.26
N CYS A 24 11.90 -14.30 15.77
CA CYS A 24 10.70 -14.37 16.60
C CYS A 24 10.06 -15.76 16.54
N ASP A 25 9.90 -16.42 17.70
CA ASP A 25 9.34 -17.77 17.85
C ASP A 25 7.91 -17.73 18.44
N CYS A 26 7.21 -16.59 18.34
CA CYS A 26 5.83 -16.50 18.82
C CYS A 26 4.90 -17.36 17.94
N GLU A 27 3.72 -17.64 18.46
CA GLU A 27 2.71 -18.50 17.80
C GLU A 27 2.30 -18.02 16.41
N VAL A 28 2.33 -16.71 16.14
CA VAL A 28 2.03 -16.13 14.82
C VAL A 28 3.20 -16.34 13.87
N CYS A 29 4.44 -16.08 14.32
CA CYS A 29 5.64 -16.23 13.49
C CYS A 29 5.99 -17.69 13.18
N THR A 30 5.51 -18.64 13.97
CA THR A 30 5.66 -20.09 13.75
C THR A 30 4.41 -20.76 13.17
N SER A 31 3.38 -19.97 12.84
CA SER A 31 2.13 -20.46 12.26
C SER A 31 2.37 -21.11 10.89
N THR A 32 1.63 -22.19 10.61
CA THR A 32 1.58 -22.84 9.29
C THR A 32 0.47 -22.30 8.39
N ASP A 33 -0.39 -21.42 8.91
CA ASP A 33 -1.40 -20.73 8.10
C ASP A 33 -0.72 -19.69 7.20
N LYS A 34 -0.93 -19.82 5.88
CA LYS A 34 -0.37 -18.89 4.90
C LYS A 34 -0.87 -17.45 5.08
N LYS A 35 -2.01 -17.24 5.73
CA LYS A 35 -2.55 -15.91 6.03
C LYS A 35 -1.81 -15.23 7.17
N ASP A 36 -1.06 -15.96 7.97
CA ASP A 36 -0.15 -15.43 8.98
C ASP A 36 1.22 -15.06 8.41
N THR A 37 1.53 -15.48 7.18
CA THR A 37 2.74 -15.04 6.46
C THR A 37 2.42 -13.80 5.64
N ARG A 38 3.05 -12.67 5.97
CA ARG A 38 2.72 -11.36 5.43
C ARG A 38 3.97 -10.61 4.98
N LEU A 39 4.05 -10.28 3.71
CA LEU A 39 5.04 -9.37 3.13
C LEU A 39 4.71 -7.93 3.52
N ARG A 40 5.67 -7.01 3.32
CA ARG A 40 5.48 -5.57 3.58
C ARG A 40 4.34 -5.01 2.73
N PRO A 41 3.62 -3.97 3.24
CA PRO A 41 2.32 -3.59 2.72
C PRO A 41 2.41 -2.94 1.34
N SER A 42 1.71 -3.51 0.38
CA SER A 42 1.60 -2.97 -0.98
C SER A 42 0.35 -3.55 -1.65
N ILE A 43 -0.19 -2.81 -2.59
CA ILE A 43 -1.30 -3.26 -3.45
C ILE A 43 -0.99 -3.02 -4.92
N MET A 44 -1.59 -3.84 -5.78
CA MET A 44 -1.64 -3.61 -7.22
C MET A 44 -3.07 -3.24 -7.61
N VAL A 45 -3.20 -2.15 -8.35
CA VAL A 45 -4.47 -1.63 -8.90
C VAL A 45 -4.43 -1.77 -10.40
N GLN A 46 -5.38 -2.49 -10.96
CA GLN A 46 -5.46 -2.76 -12.40
C GLN A 46 -6.82 -2.37 -12.97
N SER A 47 -6.78 -1.64 -14.07
CA SER A 47 -7.88 -1.53 -15.02
C SER A 47 -7.59 -2.42 -16.26
N PRO A 48 -8.49 -2.54 -17.24
CA PRO A 48 -8.16 -3.19 -18.51
C PRO A 48 -6.96 -2.60 -19.26
N ALA A 49 -6.67 -1.31 -19.06
CA ALA A 49 -5.62 -0.58 -19.76
C ALA A 49 -4.37 -0.32 -18.91
N THR A 50 -4.51 -0.13 -17.61
CA THR A 50 -3.45 0.41 -16.73
C THR A 50 -3.18 -0.51 -15.54
N THR A 51 -1.91 -0.69 -15.19
CA THR A 51 -1.46 -1.40 -13.98
C THR A 51 -0.60 -0.47 -13.14
N ILE A 52 -1.00 -0.25 -11.89
CA ILE A 52 -0.30 0.59 -10.91
C ILE A 52 0.06 -0.28 -9.71
N VAL A 53 1.25 -0.09 -9.14
CA VAL A 53 1.61 -0.61 -7.83
C VAL A 53 1.70 0.55 -6.85
N VAL A 54 1.10 0.39 -5.67
CA VAL A 54 1.26 1.32 -4.55
C VAL A 54 2.34 0.75 -3.64
N ASP A 55 3.44 1.46 -3.53
CA ASP A 55 4.67 1.17 -2.80
C ASP A 55 5.49 -0.04 -3.31
N THR A 56 6.78 0.21 -3.55
CA THR A 56 7.78 -0.81 -3.87
C THR A 56 8.53 -1.23 -2.60
N THR A 57 7.98 -2.18 -1.90
CA THR A 57 8.52 -2.67 -0.63
C THR A 57 9.84 -3.43 -0.83
N PRO A 58 10.60 -3.77 0.23
CA PRO A 58 11.73 -4.71 0.12
C PRO A 58 11.37 -6.05 -0.54
N ASP A 59 10.08 -6.41 -0.51
CA ASP A 59 9.56 -7.65 -1.08
C ASP A 59 9.07 -7.50 -2.53
N PHE A 60 9.20 -6.31 -3.14
CA PHE A 60 8.63 -5.97 -4.45
C PHE A 60 8.94 -7.01 -5.54
N ARG A 61 10.20 -7.43 -5.65
CA ARG A 61 10.59 -8.46 -6.62
C ARG A 61 9.80 -9.75 -6.43
N TYR A 62 9.70 -10.23 -5.18
CA TYR A 62 8.95 -11.45 -4.87
C TYR A 62 7.45 -11.27 -5.13
N GLN A 63 6.89 -10.12 -4.76
CA GLN A 63 5.49 -9.76 -5.01
C GLN A 63 5.16 -9.81 -6.50
N MET A 64 5.99 -9.19 -7.36
CA MET A 64 5.81 -9.19 -8.82
C MET A 64 5.92 -10.60 -9.42
N LEU A 65 6.84 -11.43 -8.94
CA LEU A 65 7.02 -12.80 -9.41
C LEU A 65 5.85 -13.70 -8.99
N ARG A 66 5.37 -13.58 -7.75
CA ARG A 66 4.22 -14.34 -7.23
C ARG A 66 2.96 -14.05 -8.04
N GLU A 67 2.68 -12.79 -8.32
CA GLU A 67 1.50 -12.36 -9.08
C GLU A 67 1.73 -12.44 -10.61
N LYS A 68 2.91 -12.89 -11.06
CA LYS A 68 3.28 -13.04 -12.49
C LYS A 68 3.09 -11.75 -13.29
N VAL A 69 3.36 -10.60 -12.67
CA VAL A 69 3.18 -9.27 -13.28
C VAL A 69 4.13 -9.11 -14.45
N LYS A 70 3.59 -8.83 -15.65
CA LYS A 70 4.36 -8.60 -16.87
C LYS A 70 4.33 -7.16 -17.33
N LYS A 71 3.36 -6.38 -16.85
CA LYS A 71 3.11 -5.00 -17.22
C LYS A 71 2.98 -4.15 -15.99
N LEU A 72 3.72 -3.05 -15.93
CA LEU A 72 3.61 -2.03 -14.89
C LEU A 72 3.71 -0.66 -15.55
N ASP A 73 2.66 0.15 -15.41
CA ASP A 73 2.58 1.47 -16.02
C ASP A 73 3.12 2.56 -15.10
N ALA A 74 2.90 2.41 -13.79
CA ALA A 74 3.37 3.38 -12.81
C ALA A 74 3.53 2.76 -11.41
N VAL A 75 4.35 3.41 -10.60
CA VAL A 75 4.42 3.23 -9.14
C VAL A 75 3.91 4.50 -8.45
N LEU A 76 3.10 4.32 -7.43
CA LEU A 76 2.54 5.39 -6.62
C LEU A 76 3.01 5.22 -5.17
N PHE A 77 3.71 6.19 -4.61
CA PHE A 77 4.24 6.11 -3.25
C PHE A 77 3.35 6.81 -2.23
N THR A 78 3.08 6.13 -1.13
CA THR A 78 2.40 6.69 0.03
C THR A 78 3.33 7.62 0.80
N HIS A 79 4.55 7.18 1.09
CA HIS A 79 5.58 7.93 1.82
C HIS A 79 6.97 7.28 1.66
N SER A 80 7.96 7.82 2.39
CA SER A 80 9.39 7.53 2.17
C SER A 80 10.01 6.50 3.12
N HIS A 81 9.26 5.80 3.96
CA HIS A 81 9.83 4.78 4.82
C HIS A 81 10.39 3.60 4.00
N LYS A 82 11.39 2.90 4.55
CA LYS A 82 12.12 1.84 3.84
C LYS A 82 11.24 0.68 3.42
N ASP A 83 10.27 0.31 4.22
CA ASP A 83 9.30 -0.75 3.92
C ASP A 83 8.35 -0.39 2.76
N HIS A 84 8.35 0.87 2.29
CA HIS A 84 7.57 1.34 1.15
C HIS A 84 8.41 1.63 -0.09
N ILE A 85 9.67 2.08 0.04
CA ILE A 85 10.47 2.52 -1.11
C ILE A 85 11.64 1.59 -1.48
N ALA A 86 12.06 0.67 -0.60
CA ALA A 86 13.34 -0.01 -0.74
C ALA A 86 13.48 -0.92 -1.96
N GLY A 87 12.36 -1.40 -2.54
CA GLY A 87 12.35 -2.22 -3.75
C GLY A 87 12.32 -1.43 -5.06
N LEU A 88 12.45 -0.10 -5.02
CA LEU A 88 12.39 0.74 -6.23
C LEU A 88 13.41 0.32 -7.30
N ASP A 89 14.57 -0.17 -6.91
CA ASP A 89 15.60 -0.61 -7.87
C ASP A 89 15.10 -1.72 -8.82
N ASP A 90 14.21 -2.58 -8.35
CA ASP A 90 13.70 -3.71 -9.12
C ASP A 90 12.73 -3.31 -10.25
N VAL A 91 12.30 -2.04 -10.32
CA VAL A 91 11.48 -1.56 -11.45
C VAL A 91 12.27 -1.60 -12.77
N ARG A 92 13.60 -1.65 -12.72
CA ARG A 92 14.47 -1.78 -13.89
C ARG A 92 14.12 -2.99 -14.77
N ALA A 93 13.57 -4.07 -14.19
CA ALA A 93 13.13 -5.21 -14.96
C ALA A 93 12.02 -4.84 -15.97
N PHE A 94 11.13 -3.93 -15.60
CA PHE A 94 10.09 -3.42 -16.49
C PHE A 94 10.66 -2.47 -17.54
N ASN A 95 11.75 -1.73 -17.25
CA ASN A 95 12.43 -0.91 -18.23
C ASN A 95 13.01 -1.77 -19.39
N PHE A 96 13.52 -2.95 -19.07
CA PHE A 96 14.06 -3.86 -20.07
C PHE A 96 13.00 -4.53 -20.94
N PHE A 97 11.87 -4.94 -20.34
CA PHE A 97 10.95 -5.85 -21.00
C PHE A 97 9.62 -5.22 -21.39
N TYR A 98 9.29 -4.04 -20.86
CA TYR A 98 7.97 -3.47 -21.06
C TYR A 98 7.98 -1.99 -21.45
N LYS A 99 8.53 -1.12 -20.62
CA LYS A 99 8.44 0.33 -20.78
C LYS A 99 9.79 0.99 -20.48
N PRO A 100 10.35 1.79 -21.41
CA PRO A 100 11.71 2.31 -21.26
C PRO A 100 11.89 3.24 -20.05
N VAL A 101 10.82 3.88 -19.58
CA VAL A 101 10.83 4.78 -18.42
C VAL A 101 9.68 4.40 -17.49
N MET A 102 9.97 4.18 -16.22
CA MET A 102 8.95 3.93 -15.20
C MET A 102 8.45 5.27 -14.62
N GLU A 103 7.15 5.49 -14.69
CA GLU A 103 6.50 6.65 -14.09
C GLU A 103 6.35 6.45 -12.58
N ILE A 104 6.89 7.35 -11.78
CA ILE A 104 6.83 7.34 -10.32
C ILE A 104 6.04 8.56 -9.86
N TYR A 105 5.03 8.35 -9.04
CA TYR A 105 4.20 9.39 -8.47
C TYR A 105 4.39 9.44 -6.96
N SER A 106 4.78 10.60 -6.43
CA SER A 106 5.05 10.75 -4.99
C SER A 106 4.95 12.21 -4.53
N SER A 107 4.91 12.44 -3.22
CA SER A 107 5.06 13.78 -2.68
C SER A 107 6.48 14.32 -2.90
N SER A 108 6.64 15.64 -2.89
CA SER A 108 7.97 16.28 -2.97
C SER A 108 8.94 15.80 -1.87
N LEU A 109 8.43 15.54 -0.66
CA LEU A 109 9.24 15.00 0.44
C LEU A 109 9.71 13.57 0.14
N THR A 110 8.85 12.74 -0.43
CA THR A 110 9.20 11.38 -0.84
C THR A 110 10.20 11.39 -1.99
N GLU A 111 10.09 12.31 -2.95
CA GLU A 111 11.08 12.47 -4.03
C GLU A 111 12.48 12.80 -3.49
N VAL A 112 12.58 13.71 -2.51
CA VAL A 112 13.85 14.02 -1.85
C VAL A 112 14.46 12.77 -1.22
N ALA A 113 13.65 11.95 -0.55
CA ALA A 113 14.11 10.70 0.04
C ALA A 113 14.54 9.69 -1.04
N ILE A 114 13.77 9.52 -2.11
CA ILE A 114 14.13 8.63 -3.23
C ILE A 114 15.47 9.05 -3.84
N LYS A 115 15.68 10.33 -4.11
CA LYS A 115 16.96 10.85 -4.64
C LYS A 115 18.14 10.59 -3.72
N ARG A 116 17.92 10.69 -2.40
CA ARG A 116 18.95 10.39 -1.39
C ARG A 116 19.27 8.90 -1.29
N GLU A 117 18.25 8.04 -1.35
CA GLU A 117 18.39 6.59 -1.17
C GLU A 117 18.90 5.87 -2.43
N PHE A 118 18.59 6.42 -3.59
CA PHE A 118 18.95 5.87 -4.90
C PHE A 118 19.74 6.89 -5.76
N PRO A 119 20.84 7.48 -5.25
CA PRO A 119 21.52 8.59 -5.92
C PRO A 119 22.03 8.19 -7.33
N TYR A 120 22.43 6.94 -7.53
CA TYR A 120 22.92 6.42 -8.80
C TYR A 120 21.88 6.45 -9.94
N VAL A 121 20.59 6.50 -9.61
CA VAL A 121 19.49 6.62 -10.59
C VAL A 121 19.46 8.02 -11.23
N PHE A 122 19.98 9.03 -10.52
CA PHE A 122 19.88 10.45 -10.87
C PHE A 122 21.21 11.06 -11.32
N THR A 123 22.28 10.28 -11.45
CA THR A 123 23.56 10.76 -11.98
C THR A 123 23.47 11.06 -13.47
N GLU A 124 24.30 12.00 -13.96
CA GLU A 124 24.38 12.32 -15.39
C GLU A 124 24.95 11.13 -16.18
N GLU A 125 26.05 10.54 -15.68
CA GLU A 125 26.64 9.32 -16.23
C GLU A 125 25.95 8.09 -15.61
N LYS A 126 25.03 7.49 -16.36
CA LYS A 126 24.29 6.31 -15.89
C LYS A 126 25.05 5.03 -16.25
N TYR A 127 25.26 4.21 -15.25
CA TYR A 127 25.72 2.84 -15.48
C TYR A 127 24.62 2.04 -16.21
N PRO A 128 24.95 1.24 -17.24
CA PRO A 128 23.96 0.41 -17.92
C PRO A 128 23.27 -0.55 -16.95
N GLY A 129 21.92 -0.54 -16.94
CA GLY A 129 21.13 -1.41 -16.09
C GLY A 129 20.59 -0.78 -14.80
N VAL A 130 20.86 0.50 -14.54
CA VAL A 130 20.15 1.23 -13.48
C VAL A 130 18.70 1.48 -13.88
N PRO A 131 17.77 1.63 -12.91
CA PRO A 131 16.39 2.01 -13.21
C PRO A 131 16.32 3.32 -13.99
N VAL A 132 15.46 3.37 -14.98
CA VAL A 132 15.11 4.59 -15.69
C VAL A 132 13.73 5.02 -15.22
N ILE A 133 13.67 6.08 -14.43
CA ILE A 133 12.44 6.56 -13.82
C ILE A 133 12.18 8.03 -14.16
N ASN A 134 10.90 8.40 -14.17
CA ASN A 134 10.44 9.77 -14.23
C ASN A 134 9.67 10.06 -12.93
N LEU A 135 10.01 11.15 -12.24
CA LEU A 135 9.33 11.55 -11.00
C LEU A 135 8.23 12.57 -11.32
N ASN A 136 7.02 12.25 -10.91
CA ASN A 136 5.84 13.08 -11.03
C ASN A 136 5.38 13.47 -9.63
N THR A 137 5.59 14.74 -9.28
CA THR A 137 5.17 15.27 -7.98
C THR A 137 3.65 15.34 -7.89
N ILE A 138 3.08 14.69 -6.88
CA ILE A 138 1.66 14.78 -6.58
C ILE A 138 1.41 15.68 -5.36
N THR A 139 0.23 16.28 -5.37
CA THR A 139 -0.33 17.06 -4.27
C THR A 139 -1.57 16.38 -3.72
N ASN A 140 -2.32 17.09 -2.88
CA ASN A 140 -3.61 16.57 -2.37
C ASN A 140 -4.78 16.74 -3.38
N GLU A 141 -4.48 17.10 -4.63
CA GLU A 141 -5.46 17.27 -5.71
C GLU A 141 -5.63 15.98 -6.52
N PRO A 142 -6.84 15.71 -7.04
CA PRO A 142 -7.10 14.56 -7.89
C PRO A 142 -6.25 14.59 -9.16
N PHE A 143 -5.82 13.40 -9.61
CA PHE A 143 -5.07 13.23 -10.85
C PHE A 143 -5.41 11.89 -11.54
N MET A 144 -4.82 11.66 -12.71
CA MET A 144 -5.03 10.45 -13.50
C MET A 144 -3.71 9.71 -13.72
N ILE A 145 -3.74 8.39 -13.63
CA ILE A 145 -2.70 7.53 -14.21
C ILE A 145 -3.37 6.62 -15.23
N GLY A 146 -3.05 6.81 -16.50
CA GLY A 146 -3.78 6.14 -17.58
C GLY A 146 -5.28 6.44 -17.53
N ASP A 147 -6.10 5.41 -17.42
CA ASP A 147 -7.56 5.50 -17.29
C ASP A 147 -8.07 5.44 -15.84
N ILE A 148 -7.16 5.38 -14.86
CA ILE A 148 -7.51 5.26 -13.43
C ILE A 148 -7.48 6.65 -12.77
N PRO A 149 -8.63 7.20 -12.34
CA PRO A 149 -8.68 8.41 -11.53
C PRO A 149 -8.27 8.13 -10.09
N ILE A 150 -7.45 9.01 -9.53
CA ILE A 150 -6.88 8.89 -8.20
C ILE A 150 -7.19 10.13 -7.39
N GLN A 151 -7.81 9.94 -6.22
CA GLN A 151 -7.99 10.99 -5.23
C GLN A 151 -7.01 10.74 -4.08
N PRO A 152 -5.99 11.60 -3.90
CA PRO A 152 -5.13 11.55 -2.72
C PRO A 152 -5.91 11.89 -1.46
N ILE A 153 -5.51 11.24 -0.37
CA ILE A 153 -6.05 11.45 0.98
C ILE A 153 -4.85 11.65 1.89
N MET A 154 -4.71 12.82 2.47
CA MET A 154 -3.59 13.12 3.36
C MET A 154 -3.91 12.68 4.78
N VAL A 155 -3.07 11.81 5.34
CA VAL A 155 -3.22 11.29 6.70
C VAL A 155 -1.94 11.52 7.49
N TRP A 156 -2.00 11.32 8.81
CA TRP A 156 -0.85 11.50 9.69
C TRP A 156 -0.30 10.15 10.16
N HIS A 157 1.00 10.02 10.04
CA HIS A 157 1.82 8.97 10.61
C HIS A 157 2.73 9.61 11.66
N LEU A 158 2.27 9.68 12.91
CA LEU A 158 2.84 10.50 13.99
C LEU A 158 2.88 11.99 13.59
N LYS A 159 4.03 12.50 13.16
CA LYS A 159 4.23 13.89 12.72
C LYS A 159 4.48 14.03 11.22
N MET A 160 4.47 12.93 10.50
CA MET A 160 4.69 12.88 9.07
C MET A 160 3.36 12.80 8.33
N GLN A 161 3.19 13.64 7.32
CA GLN A 161 2.09 13.52 6.38
C GLN A 161 2.40 12.40 5.39
N VAL A 162 1.44 11.49 5.21
CA VAL A 162 1.51 10.39 4.26
C VAL A 162 0.26 10.38 3.40
N PHE A 163 0.36 9.83 2.20
CA PHE A 163 -0.79 9.70 1.32
C PHE A 163 -1.46 8.33 1.46
N GLY A 164 -2.79 8.36 1.61
CA GLY A 164 -3.67 7.30 1.15
C GLY A 164 -4.23 7.67 -0.22
N PHE A 165 -4.87 6.72 -0.89
CA PHE A 165 -5.41 6.92 -2.23
C PHE A 165 -6.78 6.29 -2.37
N ARG A 166 -7.70 7.04 -3.03
CA ARG A 166 -8.99 6.50 -3.43
C ARG A 166 -9.03 6.29 -4.94
N PHE A 167 -9.43 5.10 -5.34
CA PHE A 167 -9.64 4.64 -6.71
C PHE A 167 -11.12 4.34 -6.90
N GLY A 168 -11.90 5.36 -7.25
CA GLY A 168 -13.34 5.22 -7.39
C GLY A 168 -14.05 4.80 -6.10
N LYS A 169 -14.45 3.53 -6.00
CA LYS A 169 -15.17 2.97 -4.85
C LYS A 169 -14.26 2.30 -3.81
N PHE A 170 -12.99 2.23 -4.08
CA PHE A 170 -11.97 1.61 -3.23
C PHE A 170 -11.02 2.66 -2.66
N THR A 171 -10.78 2.62 -1.37
CA THR A 171 -9.81 3.49 -0.66
C THR A 171 -8.76 2.66 0.04
N TYR A 172 -7.49 3.03 -0.14
CA TYR A 172 -6.33 2.42 0.50
C TYR A 172 -5.59 3.44 1.34
N ILE A 173 -5.47 3.17 2.63
CA ILE A 173 -4.72 3.97 3.61
C ILE A 173 -3.85 3.01 4.41
N THR A 174 -2.55 3.23 4.41
CA THR A 174 -1.59 2.54 5.27
C THR A 174 -0.87 3.57 6.12
N ASP A 175 -0.24 3.13 7.22
CA ASP A 175 0.62 3.94 8.07
C ASP A 175 -0.04 5.24 8.57
N ALA A 176 -1.23 5.09 9.14
CA ALA A 176 -1.94 6.21 9.73
C ALA A 176 -2.23 5.98 11.20
N ASN A 177 -2.22 7.06 11.98
CA ASN A 177 -2.75 7.11 13.34
C ASN A 177 -3.74 8.27 13.53
N GLN A 178 -3.92 9.12 12.51
CA GLN A 178 -4.90 10.20 12.51
C GLN A 178 -5.33 10.55 11.08
N ILE A 179 -6.63 10.81 10.91
CA ILE A 179 -7.25 11.29 9.68
C ILE A 179 -8.08 12.52 10.02
N GLU A 180 -7.75 13.66 9.44
CA GLU A 180 -8.47 14.91 9.66
C GLU A 180 -9.87 14.85 9.04
N GLU A 181 -10.82 15.63 9.57
CA GLU A 181 -12.22 15.61 9.11
C GLU A 181 -12.36 15.95 7.62
N SER A 182 -11.60 16.91 7.12
CA SER A 182 -11.57 17.25 5.69
C SER A 182 -11.14 16.09 4.79
N GLU A 183 -10.24 15.22 5.28
CA GLU A 183 -9.77 14.05 4.56
C GLU A 183 -10.74 12.86 4.70
N ARG A 184 -11.45 12.77 5.85
CA ARG A 184 -12.55 11.81 6.05
C ARG A 184 -13.67 12.00 5.03
N GLU A 185 -13.98 13.25 4.65
CA GLU A 185 -14.95 13.56 3.59
C GLU A 185 -14.58 12.92 2.24
N LYS A 186 -13.29 12.84 1.90
CA LYS A 186 -12.81 12.19 0.68
C LYS A 186 -12.97 10.65 0.73
N ILE A 187 -13.00 10.06 1.92
CA ILE A 187 -13.19 8.62 2.12
C ILE A 187 -14.68 8.24 2.04
N LYS A 188 -15.57 9.13 2.46
CA LYS A 188 -17.02 8.88 2.47
C LYS A 188 -17.53 8.41 1.12
N GLY A 189 -18.43 7.43 1.12
CA GLY A 189 -18.97 6.80 -0.09
C GLY A 189 -18.04 5.77 -0.75
N SER A 190 -16.92 5.41 -0.14
CA SER A 190 -16.16 4.22 -0.52
C SER A 190 -16.97 2.97 -0.23
N GLN A 191 -16.95 2.00 -1.14
CA GLN A 191 -17.54 0.67 -0.90
C GLN A 191 -16.60 -0.22 -0.10
N VAL A 192 -15.29 0.01 -0.26
CA VAL A 192 -14.24 -0.70 0.47
C VAL A 192 -13.22 0.30 0.97
N LEU A 193 -12.86 0.20 2.25
CA LEU A 193 -11.73 0.89 2.85
C LEU A 193 -10.69 -0.12 3.30
N VAL A 194 -9.44 0.09 2.89
CA VAL A 194 -8.27 -0.56 3.49
C VAL A 194 -7.63 0.41 4.45
N LEU A 195 -7.40 -0.01 5.69
CA LEU A 195 -6.81 0.81 6.75
C LEU A 195 -5.78 -0.02 7.53
N ASN A 196 -4.72 0.60 8.02
CA ASN A 196 -3.79 -0.11 8.88
C ASN A 196 -4.42 -0.39 10.26
N ALA A 197 -4.15 -1.61 10.78
CA ALA A 197 -4.44 -2.00 12.14
C ALA A 197 -3.26 -2.82 12.68
N LEU A 198 -2.30 -2.13 13.30
CA LEU A 198 -1.00 -2.73 13.61
C LEU A 198 -1.09 -3.86 14.61
N ARG A 199 -1.80 -3.62 15.74
CA ARG A 199 -1.94 -4.53 16.89
C ARG A 199 -3.06 -4.05 17.82
N LYS A 200 -3.36 -4.83 18.88
CA LYS A 200 -4.38 -4.44 19.88
C LYS A 200 -3.88 -3.33 20.81
N GLN A 201 -2.60 -3.35 21.21
CA GLN A 201 -2.01 -2.38 22.13
C GLN A 201 -1.69 -1.07 21.42
N HIS A 202 -1.78 0.04 22.15
CA HIS A 202 -1.49 1.38 21.64
C HIS A 202 -0.13 1.47 20.93
N HIS A 203 -0.10 2.23 19.85
CA HIS A 203 1.11 2.58 19.11
C HIS A 203 1.09 4.06 18.74
N ILE A 204 2.23 4.72 18.85
CA ILE A 204 2.31 6.19 18.67
C ILE A 204 2.04 6.68 17.24
N SER A 205 2.18 5.83 16.24
CA SER A 205 2.14 6.21 14.83
C SER A 205 1.21 5.38 13.95
N HIS A 206 0.55 4.35 14.51
CA HIS A 206 -0.39 3.50 13.78
C HIS A 206 -1.67 3.32 14.57
N PHE A 207 -2.78 3.18 13.88
CA PHE A 207 -4.03 2.76 14.51
C PHE A 207 -3.88 1.37 15.12
N THR A 208 -4.45 1.22 16.30
CA THR A 208 -4.75 -0.08 16.92
C THR A 208 -5.93 -0.73 16.20
N LEU A 209 -6.19 -2.01 16.49
CA LEU A 209 -7.36 -2.70 15.95
C LEU A 209 -8.66 -1.97 16.32
N ALA A 210 -8.82 -1.56 17.58
CA ALA A 210 -10.02 -0.86 18.06
C ALA A 210 -10.21 0.50 17.37
N GLU A 211 -9.16 1.32 17.31
CA GLU A 211 -9.20 2.63 16.64
C GLU A 211 -9.53 2.51 15.15
N ALA A 212 -9.00 1.47 14.47
CA ALA A 212 -9.30 1.22 13.06
C ALA A 212 -10.77 0.80 12.85
N ILE A 213 -11.33 -0.01 13.78
CA ILE A 213 -12.76 -0.38 13.77
C ILE A 213 -13.62 0.87 13.95
N ASP A 214 -13.29 1.74 14.92
CA ASP A 214 -14.03 2.98 15.16
C ASP A 214 -14.07 3.87 13.93
N VAL A 215 -12.94 4.07 13.23
CA VAL A 215 -12.88 4.84 11.97
C VAL A 215 -13.81 4.25 10.91
N VAL A 216 -13.80 2.93 10.72
CA VAL A 216 -14.68 2.25 9.74
C VAL A 216 -16.15 2.47 10.04
N GLN A 217 -16.52 2.34 11.34
CA GLN A 217 -17.90 2.50 11.80
C GLN A 217 -18.38 3.96 11.71
N GLU A 218 -17.57 4.93 12.13
CA GLU A 218 -17.86 6.37 12.03
C GLU A 218 -18.09 6.79 10.57
N LEU A 219 -17.27 6.31 9.65
CA LEU A 219 -17.38 6.59 8.22
C LEU A 219 -18.49 5.78 7.52
N LYS A 220 -19.13 4.84 8.23
CA LYS A 220 -20.19 3.95 7.72
C LYS A 220 -19.76 3.20 6.45
N ILE A 221 -18.52 2.71 6.45
CA ILE A 221 -17.98 1.95 5.33
C ILE A 221 -18.59 0.54 5.33
N PRO A 222 -19.21 0.08 4.23
CA PRO A 222 -19.89 -1.22 4.23
C PRO A 222 -18.95 -2.41 4.27
N ARG A 223 -17.68 -2.26 3.81
CA ARG A 223 -16.67 -3.31 3.86
C ARG A 223 -15.28 -2.72 4.09
N ALA A 224 -14.55 -3.27 5.05
CA ALA A 224 -13.18 -2.85 5.32
C ALA A 224 -12.23 -4.05 5.40
N TYR A 225 -10.96 -3.79 5.04
CA TYR A 225 -9.87 -4.73 5.21
C TYR A 225 -8.73 -4.08 5.98
N PHE A 226 -8.26 -4.71 7.04
CA PHE A 226 -7.12 -4.20 7.78
C PHE A 226 -5.81 -4.73 7.21
N THR A 227 -4.83 -3.84 7.09
CA THR A 227 -3.49 -4.10 6.56
C THR A 227 -2.42 -3.59 7.52
N HIS A 228 -1.14 -3.67 7.15
CA HIS A 228 0.00 -3.28 7.98
C HIS A 228 0.03 -4.02 9.32
N ILE A 229 -0.30 -5.31 9.29
CA ILE A 229 -0.52 -6.15 10.46
C ILE A 229 0.82 -6.66 10.99
N SER A 230 1.04 -6.49 12.31
CA SER A 230 2.19 -7.10 12.98
C SER A 230 1.85 -8.46 13.58
N HIS A 231 2.87 -9.27 13.88
CA HIS A 231 2.71 -10.54 14.59
C HIS A 231 2.07 -10.39 15.99
N GLN A 232 2.09 -9.15 16.53
CA GLN A 232 1.50 -8.84 17.85
C GLN A 232 -0.02 -8.67 17.80
N LEU A 233 -0.64 -8.66 16.62
CA LEU A 233 -2.10 -8.59 16.51
C LEU A 233 -2.73 -9.92 16.95
N GLY A 234 -2.14 -11.05 16.59
CA GLY A 234 -2.63 -12.40 16.81
C GLY A 234 -2.73 -13.18 15.49
N ARG A 235 -3.13 -14.46 15.56
CA ARG A 235 -3.33 -15.31 14.39
C ARG A 235 -4.51 -14.81 13.56
N HIS A 236 -4.38 -14.88 12.22
CA HIS A 236 -5.40 -14.40 11.29
C HIS A 236 -6.78 -14.98 11.61
N GLN A 237 -6.87 -16.30 11.75
CA GLN A 237 -8.13 -16.99 11.97
C GLN A 237 -8.81 -16.58 13.31
N GLU A 238 -8.02 -16.38 14.36
CA GLU A 238 -8.54 -15.98 15.67
C GLU A 238 -9.09 -14.55 15.65
N ILE A 239 -8.30 -13.62 15.11
CA ILE A 239 -8.71 -12.21 15.02
C ILE A 239 -9.92 -12.03 14.11
N GLU A 240 -10.02 -12.77 13.01
CA GLU A 240 -11.20 -12.70 12.11
C GLU A 240 -12.51 -13.01 12.86
N THR A 241 -12.48 -13.88 13.87
CA THR A 241 -13.69 -14.19 14.67
C THR A 241 -14.08 -13.09 15.66
N GLU A 242 -13.18 -12.17 15.97
CA GLU A 242 -13.41 -11.03 16.86
C GLU A 242 -13.92 -9.78 16.12
N LEU A 243 -13.80 -9.75 14.78
CA LEU A 243 -14.13 -8.56 14.00
C LEU A 243 -15.65 -8.40 13.81
N PRO A 244 -16.15 -7.16 13.81
CA PRO A 244 -17.52 -6.85 13.43
C PRO A 244 -17.83 -7.27 11.99
N ASP A 245 -19.11 -7.52 11.70
CA ASP A 245 -19.58 -7.80 10.35
C ASP A 245 -19.13 -6.74 9.34
N GLY A 246 -18.64 -7.20 8.19
CA GLY A 246 -18.13 -6.32 7.13
C GLY A 246 -16.68 -5.87 7.29
N ILE A 247 -16.02 -6.23 8.37
CA ILE A 247 -14.60 -5.95 8.62
C ILE A 247 -13.79 -7.26 8.58
N TYR A 248 -12.65 -7.25 7.87
CA TYR A 248 -11.82 -8.42 7.61
C TYR A 248 -10.34 -8.07 7.76
N LEU A 249 -9.48 -9.07 7.94
CA LEU A 249 -8.04 -8.91 7.78
C LEU A 249 -7.64 -9.10 6.31
N ALA A 250 -6.84 -8.20 5.77
CA ALA A 250 -6.17 -8.45 4.50
C ALA A 250 -5.14 -9.59 4.63
N TYR A 251 -4.86 -10.26 3.54
CA TYR A 251 -3.78 -11.25 3.43
C TYR A 251 -3.15 -11.17 2.05
N ASP A 252 -1.93 -11.67 1.94
CA ASP A 252 -1.16 -11.64 0.71
C ASP A 252 -1.82 -12.48 -0.39
N GLY A 253 -2.05 -11.89 -1.55
CA GLY A 253 -2.75 -12.51 -2.67
C GLY A 253 -4.28 -12.35 -2.63
N LEU A 254 -4.86 -11.64 -1.65
CA LEU A 254 -6.28 -11.28 -1.67
C LEU A 254 -6.59 -10.44 -2.90
N VAL A 255 -7.66 -10.77 -3.61
CA VAL A 255 -8.14 -10.05 -4.80
C VAL A 255 -9.54 -9.51 -4.57
N LEU A 256 -9.75 -8.24 -4.90
CA LEU A 256 -11.05 -7.59 -4.90
C LEU A 256 -11.33 -7.04 -6.31
N GLU A 257 -12.58 -7.17 -6.77
CA GLU A 257 -13.00 -6.69 -8.09
C GLU A 257 -14.15 -5.69 -7.96
N PHE A 258 -14.08 -4.62 -8.76
CA PHE A 258 -15.05 -3.54 -8.82
C PHE A 258 -15.49 -3.35 -10.26
N SER A 259 -16.77 -3.34 -10.48
CA SER A 259 -17.42 -3.05 -11.76
C SER A 259 -17.97 -1.61 -11.80
#